data_71454dea0ce95980fdbb1b888eb2a09c
#
_entry.id   71454dea0ce95980fdbb1b888eb2a09c
#
_cell.length_a   1.000
_cell.length_b   1.000
_cell.length_c   1.000
_cell.angle_alpha   90.00
_cell.angle_beta   90.00
_cell.angle_gamma   90.00
#
_symmetry.space_group_name_H-M   'P 1'
#
loop_
_entity.id
_entity.type
_entity.pdbx_description
1 polymer ?
#
loop_
_entity_poly.entity_id
_entity_poly.type
_entity_poly.pdbx_seq_one_letter_code
_entity_poly.pdbx_strand_id
1 'polypeptide(L)' 'MFELIVIDVSGDNPKSLYAREFKTHPRIGEWVDIEIDGKSNMFEVIKVAHSTNGGDSDLYVKLLGPTYQVVGDLCCKND' A
#
# COMPACT_ATOMS: atom_id res chain seq x y z
N MET A 1 6.12 15.46 3.39
CA MET A 1 5.31 14.27 3.13
C MET A 1 5.36 13.90 1.66
N PHE A 2 5.09 12.65 1.37
CA PHE A 2 5.13 12.16 -0.01
C PHE A 2 3.72 11.83 -0.46
N GLU A 3 3.28 12.41 -1.55
CA GLU A 3 2.01 12.05 -2.17
C GLU A 3 2.28 11.06 -3.29
N LEU A 4 1.68 9.88 -3.18
CA LEU A 4 1.93 8.80 -4.11
C LEU A 4 0.60 8.25 -4.62
N ILE A 5 0.58 7.87 -5.88
CA ILE A 5 -0.60 7.23 -6.46
C ILE A 5 -0.50 5.74 -6.16
N VAL A 6 -1.52 5.20 -5.50
CA VAL A 6 -1.53 3.80 -5.09
C VAL A 6 -2.39 3.00 -6.04
N ILE A 7 -1.83 1.92 -6.57
CA ILE A 7 -2.51 1.05 -7.53
C ILE A 7 -2.52 -0.36 -6.98
N ASP A 8 -3.72 -0.90 -6.75
CA ASP A 8 -3.90 -2.25 -6.24
C ASP A 8 -3.88 -3.23 -7.41
N VAL A 9 -2.93 -4.14 -7.41
CA VAL A 9 -2.78 -5.14 -8.47
C VAL A 9 -3.06 -6.56 -7.96
N SER A 10 -3.83 -6.68 -6.87
CA SER A 10 -4.19 -7.99 -6.31
C SER A 10 -5.11 -8.79 -7.21
N GLY A 11 -5.98 -8.11 -7.95
CA GLY A 11 -6.95 -8.77 -8.81
C GLY A 11 -6.48 -8.86 -10.25
N ASP A 12 -7.37 -9.28 -11.13
CA ASP A 12 -7.07 -9.42 -12.56
C ASP A 12 -6.82 -8.08 -13.23
N ASN A 13 -7.45 -7.02 -12.74
CA ASN A 13 -7.31 -5.68 -13.30
C ASN A 13 -6.78 -4.74 -12.24
N PRO A 14 -5.82 -3.86 -12.61
CA PRO A 14 -5.34 -2.86 -11.68
C PRO A 14 -6.47 -1.93 -11.24
N LYS A 15 -6.44 -1.55 -9.97
CA LYS A 15 -7.45 -0.66 -9.40
C LYS A 15 -6.76 0.50 -8.73
N SER A 16 -7.11 1.72 -9.15
CA SER A 16 -6.53 2.91 -8.54
C SER A 16 -7.15 3.15 -7.16
N LEU A 17 -6.29 3.34 -6.17
CA LEU A 17 -6.71 3.74 -4.82
C LEU A 17 -6.43 5.22 -4.60
N TYR A 18 -6.20 5.95 -5.69
CA TYR A 18 -6.01 7.40 -5.71
C TYR A 18 -4.71 7.82 -5.01
N ALA A 19 -4.48 9.13 -4.98
CA ALA A 19 -3.31 9.68 -4.34
C ALA A 19 -3.44 9.60 -2.83
N ARG A 20 -2.37 9.16 -2.17
CA ARG A 20 -2.32 9.04 -0.72
C ARG A 20 -1.04 9.68 -0.21
N GLU A 21 -1.11 10.26 0.97
CA GLU A 21 0.05 10.89 1.59
C GLU A 21 0.72 9.94 2.55
N PHE A 22 2.05 9.87 2.45
CA PHE A 22 2.88 9.06 3.35
C PHE A 22 3.93 9.95 4.00
N LYS A 23 4.24 9.66 5.26
CA LYS A 23 5.29 10.40 5.97
C LYS A 23 6.67 10.11 5.41
N THR A 24 6.88 8.88 4.98
CA THR A 24 8.12 8.45 4.34
C THR A 24 7.75 7.78 3.03
N HIS A 25 8.73 7.69 2.12
CA HIS A 25 8.50 7.03 0.83
C HIS A 25 8.58 5.51 1.03
N PRO A 26 7.47 4.78 0.85
CA PRO A 26 7.48 3.33 1.00
C PRO A 26 8.40 2.66 -0.01
N ARG A 27 8.99 1.54 0.38
CA ARG A 27 9.89 0.76 -0.47
C ARG A 27 9.29 -0.60 -0.78
N ILE A 28 9.84 -1.23 -1.80
CA ILE A 28 9.41 -2.58 -2.18
C ILE A 28 9.62 -3.52 -0.99
N GLY A 29 8.60 -4.31 -0.69
CA GLY A 29 8.60 -5.25 0.42
C GLY A 29 8.04 -4.69 1.70
N GLU A 30 7.89 -3.38 1.81
CA GLU A 30 7.29 -2.77 3.00
C GLU A 30 5.77 -2.87 2.93
N TRP A 31 5.14 -2.81 4.09
CA TRP A 31 3.70 -2.84 4.20
C TRP A 31 3.17 -1.43 4.44
N VAL A 32 2.05 -1.12 3.81
CA VAL A 32 1.39 0.17 3.96
C VAL A 32 -0.06 -0.06 4.38
N ASP A 33 -0.51 0.77 5.31
CA ASP A 33 -1.88 0.74 5.81
C ASP A 33 -2.67 1.80 5.06
N ILE A 34 -3.70 1.36 4.33
CA ILE A 34 -4.50 2.28 3.52
C ILE A 34 -5.96 2.14 3.92
N GLU A 35 -6.56 3.26 4.29
CA GLU A 35 -7.96 3.30 4.66
C GLU A 35 -8.83 3.38 3.40
N ILE A 36 -9.78 2.45 3.29
CA ILE A 36 -10.71 2.40 2.18
C ILE A 36 -12.11 2.29 2.79
N ASP A 37 -12.97 3.28 2.49
CA ASP A 37 -14.34 3.32 3.00
C ASP A 37 -14.40 3.20 4.52
N GLY A 38 -13.48 3.85 5.20
CA GLY A 38 -13.44 3.85 6.67
C GLY A 38 -12.81 2.62 7.28
N LYS A 39 -12.28 1.72 6.48
CA LYS A 39 -11.65 0.50 6.97
C LYS A 39 -10.18 0.46 6.59
N SER A 40 -9.34 0.14 7.56
CA SER A 40 -7.90 0.02 7.33
C SER A 40 -7.57 -1.32 6.70
N ASN A 41 -6.83 -1.28 5.62
CA ASN A 41 -6.36 -2.48 4.93
C ASN A 41 -4.85 -2.43 4.78
N MET A 42 -4.21 -3.57 4.98
CA MET A 42 -2.76 -3.67 4.85
C MET A 42 -2.40 -4.19 3.47
N PHE A 43 -1.45 -3.52 2.84
CA PHE A 43 -0.95 -3.87 1.51
C PHE A 43 0.55 -4.01 1.56
N GLU A 44 1.08 -4.84 0.68
CA GLU A 44 2.53 -4.96 0.48
C GLU A 44 2.92 -4.21 -0.78
N VAL A 45 3.96 -3.39 -0.70
CA VAL A 45 4.49 -2.68 -1.87
C VAL A 45 5.30 -3.65 -2.70
N ILE A 46 4.87 -3.89 -3.93
CA ILE A 46 5.55 -4.84 -4.81
C ILE A 46 6.34 -4.16 -5.93
N LYS A 47 6.04 -2.91 -6.24
CA LYS A 47 6.76 -2.16 -7.26
C LYS A 47 6.58 -0.67 -7.03
N VAL A 48 7.62 0.09 -7.29
CA VAL A 48 7.58 1.56 -7.27
C VAL A 48 8.01 2.07 -8.63
N ALA A 49 7.18 2.89 -9.25
CA ALA A 49 7.51 3.50 -10.54
C ALA A 49 7.70 5.00 -10.35
N HIS A 50 8.84 5.51 -10.78
CA HIS A 50 9.16 6.92 -10.68
C HIS A 50 8.97 7.59 -12.03
N SER A 51 8.52 8.86 -12.01
CA SER A 51 8.36 9.66 -13.22
C SER A 51 9.56 10.58 -13.38
N THR A 52 10.05 10.70 -14.62
CA THR A 52 11.17 11.59 -14.91
C THR A 52 10.72 13.04 -15.13
N ASN A 53 9.43 13.28 -15.29
CA ASN A 53 8.91 14.62 -15.57
C ASN A 53 8.37 15.32 -14.33
N GLY A 54 8.73 14.87 -13.14
CA GLY A 54 8.37 15.54 -11.91
C GLY A 54 7.00 15.18 -11.37
N GLY A 55 6.32 14.22 -11.97
CA GLY A 55 5.04 13.75 -11.45
C GLY A 55 5.23 12.87 -10.22
N ASP A 56 4.10 12.54 -9.59
CA ASP A 56 4.11 11.67 -8.42
C ASP A 56 4.53 10.26 -8.81
N SER A 57 5.19 9.58 -7.88
CA SER A 57 5.53 8.18 -8.06
C SER A 57 4.28 7.30 -7.93
N ASP A 58 4.27 6.19 -8.64
CA ASP A 58 3.21 5.19 -8.53
C ASP A 58 3.66 4.06 -7.64
N LEU A 59 2.79 3.67 -6.71
CA LEU A 59 3.00 2.53 -5.83
C LEU A 59 2.09 1.39 -6.26
N TYR A 60 2.68 0.29 -6.66
CA TYR A 60 1.92 -0.91 -6.98
C TYR A 60 1.89 -1.81 -5.76
N VAL A 61 0.69 -2.14 -5.29
CA VAL A 61 0.51 -2.83 -4.02
C VAL A 61 -0.37 -4.06 -4.17
N LYS A 62 -0.19 -5.00 -3.26
CA LYS A 62 -0.97 -6.22 -3.21
C LYS A 62 -1.65 -6.31 -1.84
N LEU A 63 -2.94 -6.59 -1.83
CA LEU A 63 -3.71 -6.67 -0.60
C LEU A 63 -3.27 -7.88 0.24
N LEU A 64 -2.99 -7.63 1.52
CA LEU A 64 -2.68 -8.68 2.49
C LEU A 64 -3.91 -9.03 3.33
N GLY A 65 -4.78 -8.06 3.58
CA GLY A 65 -5.97 -8.26 4.38
C GLY A 65 -6.29 -7.03 5.22
N PRO A 66 -7.34 -7.11 6.05
CA PRO A 66 -7.64 -6.03 6.99
C PRO A 66 -6.45 -5.83 7.93
N THR A 67 -6.12 -4.57 8.22
CA THR A 67 -4.94 -4.26 9.02
C THR A 67 -4.96 -4.94 10.37
N TYR A 68 -6.11 -4.91 11.06
CA TYR A 68 -6.20 -5.50 12.39
C TYR A 68 -5.88 -7.00 12.37
N GLN A 69 -6.28 -7.69 11.31
CA GLN A 69 -6.05 -9.13 11.20
C GLN A 69 -4.60 -9.43 10.85
N VAL A 70 -4.02 -8.69 9.91
CA VAL A 70 -2.64 -8.89 9.49
C VAL A 70 -1.68 -8.62 10.65
N VAL A 71 -1.88 -7.49 11.35
CA VAL A 71 -1.07 -7.14 12.50
C VAL A 71 -1.28 -8.12 13.65
N GLY A 72 -2.52 -8.54 13.85
CA GLY A 72 -2.85 -9.51 14.88
C GLY A 72 -2.15 -10.85 14.66
N ASP A 73 -2.13 -11.32 13.42
CA ASP A 73 -1.43 -12.55 13.09
C ASP A 73 0.05 -12.46 13.37
N LEU A 74 0.66 -11.31 13.10
CA LEU A 74 2.07 -11.09 13.38
C LEU A 74 2.33 -11.07 14.90
N CYS A 75 1.46 -10.40 15.65
CA CYS A 75 1.68 -10.24 17.09
C CYS A 75 1.41 -11.52 17.87
N CYS A 76 0.47 -12.35 17.41
CA CYS A 76 0.03 -13.53 18.17
C CYS A 76 0.57 -14.83 17.64
N LYS A 77 1.31 -14.78 16.56
CA LYS A 77 1.75 -15.99 15.85
C LYS A 77 2.74 -16.84 16.61
N ASN A 78 3.44 -16.24 17.56
CA ASN A 78 4.53 -16.92 18.28
C ASN A 78 4.12 -17.50 19.62
N ASP A 79 2.87 -17.55 19.88
CA ASP A 79 2.37 -18.09 21.15
C ASP A 79 2.55 -19.61 21.27
#